data_37209d39a9d9234048709a48f048dbe4
#
_entry.id   37209d39a9d9234048709a48f048dbe4
#
_cell.length_a   1.000
_cell.length_b   1.000
_cell.length_c   1.000
_cell.angle_alpha   90.00
_cell.angle_beta   90.00
_cell.angle_gamma   90.00
#
_symmetry.space_group_name_H-M   'P 1'
#
loop_
_entity.id
_entity.type
_entity.pdbx_description
1 polymer ?
#
loop_
_entity_poly.entity_id
_entity_poly.type
_entity_poly.pdbx_seq_one_letter_code
_entity_poly.pdbx_strand_id
1 'polypeptide(L)'
;MTMLKPLLFICSLGLSGAVLAEDASVTISAPADGATVSASAPTKVTYSVVPGPKGDHVHLYVDDAESAILRQLKGSTTVDALKPGPHTLCIKVVDKNHTPIGVDKCVKVTAG
;
A
#
# COMPACT_ATOMS: atom_id res chain seq x y z
N MET A 1 -49.31 33.47 -10.37
CA MET A 1 -48.74 33.16 -10.23
C MET A 1 -47.74 32.75 -10.30
N THR A 2 -47.16 32.53 -10.19
CA THR A 2 -46.31 32.14 -10.16
C THR A 2 -45.24 31.75 -9.91
N MET A 3 -44.77 31.60 -9.81
CA MET A 3 -43.93 31.19 -9.59
C MET A 3 -42.91 30.76 -9.60
N LEU A 4 -42.19 30.64 -9.59
CA LEU A 4 -41.26 30.20 -9.61
C LEU A 4 -40.26 29.79 -9.40
N LYS A 5 -39.57 29.68 -9.28
CA LYS A 5 -38.67 29.18 -9.13
C LYS A 5 -37.65 28.83 -9.02
N PRO A 6 -37.15 28.79 -8.87
CA PRO A 6 -36.11 28.46 -8.80
C PRO A 6 -35.20 27.99 -8.80
N LEU A 7 -34.56 27.83 -8.81
CA LEU A 7 -33.60 27.35 -8.77
C LEU A 7 -32.64 26.89 -8.62
N LEU A 8 -32.24 26.85 -8.65
CA LEU A 8 -31.37 26.35 -8.52
C LEU A 8 -30.36 26.01 -8.48
N PHE A 9 -29.88 26.08 -8.63
CA PHE A 9 -28.83 25.77 -8.65
C PHE A 9 -27.93 25.40 -8.41
N ILE A 10 -27.70 25.35 -8.46
CA ILE A 10 -26.85 25.07 -8.30
C ILE A 10 -25.99 24.58 -8.13
N CYS A 11 -25.68 24.55 -8.18
CA CYS A 11 -24.78 24.13 -8.03
C CYS A 11 -23.89 23.71 -8.03
N SER A 12 -23.75 23.58 -8.20
CA SER A 12 -22.83 23.13 -8.27
C SER A 12 -21.83 23.23 -8.37
N LEU A 13 -21.57 23.31 -8.49
CA LEU A 13 -20.57 23.52 -8.61
C LEU A 13 -19.64 23.16 -8.24
N GLY A 14 -19.41 22.88 -8.03
CA GLY A 14 -18.46 22.65 -7.60
C GLY A 14 -17.76 22.02 -7.80
N LEU A 15 -17.68 21.85 -8.00
CA LEU A 15 -16.95 21.30 -8.11
C LEU A 15 -16.06 21.15 -8.58
N SER A 16 -16.18 21.41 -8.75
CA SER A 16 -15.38 21.34 -9.32
C SER A 16 -14.40 20.95 -9.23
N GLY A 17 -14.66 20.81 -9.34
CA GLY A 17 -13.77 20.10 -9.33
C GLY A 17 -12.39 20.14 -9.22
N ALA A 18 -11.97 20.40 -8.15
CA ALA A 18 -10.58 20.20 -7.87
C ALA A 18 -10.28 18.72 -8.03
N VAL A 19 -9.31 18.39 -8.87
CA VAL A 19 -8.79 17.05 -8.95
C VAL A 19 -7.66 16.95 -7.94
N LEU A 20 -7.88 16.17 -6.92
CA LEU A 20 -6.86 15.94 -5.91
C LEU A 20 -6.12 14.66 -6.24
N ALA A 21 -4.81 14.69 -6.13
CA ALA A 21 -4.02 13.48 -6.23
C ALA A 21 -4.40 12.56 -5.08
N GLU A 22 -4.48 11.27 -5.34
CA GLU A 22 -4.70 10.30 -4.28
C GLU A 22 -3.55 10.32 -3.31
N ASP A 23 -3.85 10.22 -2.03
CA ASP A 23 -2.84 10.06 -1.01
C ASP A 23 -2.14 8.72 -1.17
N ALA A 24 -0.88 8.65 -0.81
CA ALA A 24 -0.14 7.41 -0.82
C ALA A 24 -0.77 6.41 0.13
N SER A 25 -0.83 5.16 -0.28
CA SER A 25 -1.35 4.08 0.55
C SER A 25 -0.77 2.74 0.13
N VAL A 26 -0.71 1.81 1.08
CA VAL A 26 -0.25 0.45 0.84
C VAL A 26 -1.27 -0.52 1.37
N THR A 27 -1.61 -1.53 0.57
CA THR A 27 -2.45 -2.63 0.99
C THR A 27 -1.67 -3.92 0.80
N ILE A 28 -1.63 -4.77 1.83
CA ILE A 28 -1.09 -6.13 1.73
C ILE A 28 -2.28 -7.06 1.85
N SER A 29 -2.62 -7.72 0.75
CA SER A 29 -3.79 -8.62 0.74
C SER A 29 -3.43 -10.03 1.18
N ALA A 30 -2.15 -10.41 1.10
CA ALA A 30 -1.65 -11.68 1.59
C ALA A 30 -0.16 -11.55 1.90
N PRO A 31 0.31 -12.18 2.95
CA PRO A 31 -0.47 -12.90 3.96
C PRO A 31 -1.26 -11.95 4.84
N ALA A 32 -2.28 -12.48 5.50
CA ALA A 32 -3.06 -11.69 6.44
C ALA A 32 -2.21 -11.42 7.70
N ASP A 33 -2.49 -10.29 8.35
CA ASP A 33 -1.87 -10.00 9.64
C ASP A 33 -2.24 -11.10 10.64
N GLY A 34 -1.23 -11.65 11.30
CA GLY A 34 -1.42 -12.76 12.23
C GLY A 34 -1.40 -14.16 11.59
N ALA A 35 -1.18 -14.24 10.29
CA ALA A 35 -1.20 -15.52 9.59
C ALA A 35 -0.01 -16.39 9.96
N THR A 36 -0.20 -17.70 9.79
CA THR A 36 0.89 -18.67 9.87
C THR A 36 1.35 -18.95 8.45
N VAL A 37 2.65 -18.90 8.20
CA VAL A 37 3.26 -19.20 6.92
C VAL A 37 4.25 -20.34 7.07
N SER A 38 4.65 -20.91 5.96
CA SER A 38 5.61 -22.03 6.00
C SER A 38 7.01 -21.55 6.39
N ALA A 39 7.68 -22.34 7.23
CA ALA A 39 9.09 -22.12 7.54
C ALA A 39 10.01 -22.88 6.57
N SER A 40 9.43 -23.69 5.67
CA SER A 40 10.21 -24.52 4.76
C SER A 40 10.02 -24.17 3.28
N ALA A 41 9.18 -23.19 2.98
CA ALA A 41 8.90 -22.75 1.62
C ALA A 41 8.79 -21.22 1.57
N PRO A 42 9.06 -20.61 0.41
CA PRO A 42 8.92 -19.17 0.26
C PRO A 42 7.50 -18.70 0.55
N THR A 43 7.38 -17.48 1.05
CA THR A 43 6.10 -16.84 1.31
C THR A 43 5.80 -15.83 0.21
N LYS A 44 4.61 -15.94 -0.38
CA LYS A 44 4.16 -15.00 -1.38
C LYS A 44 3.48 -13.82 -0.72
N VAL A 45 3.90 -12.61 -1.07
CA VAL A 45 3.31 -11.37 -0.57
C VAL A 45 2.60 -10.70 -1.72
N THR A 46 1.30 -10.46 -1.56
CA THR A 46 0.48 -9.80 -2.58
C THR A 46 0.10 -8.43 -2.06
N TYR A 47 0.31 -7.42 -2.88
CA TYR A 47 0.21 -6.03 -2.45
C TYR A 47 -0.38 -5.14 -3.53
N SER A 48 -0.84 -3.97 -3.11
CA SER A 48 -1.30 -2.91 -4.01
C SER A 48 -0.93 -1.57 -3.39
N VAL A 49 -0.36 -0.69 -4.19
CA VAL A 49 0.20 0.58 -3.72
C VAL A 49 -0.33 1.73 -4.55
N VAL A 50 -0.75 2.78 -3.86
CA VAL A 50 -0.96 4.10 -4.46
C VAL A 50 0.24 4.93 -4.02
N PRO A 51 1.12 5.36 -4.93
CA PRO A 51 2.37 6.02 -4.52
C PRO A 51 2.16 7.45 -4.05
N GLY A 52 1.05 8.08 -4.42
CA GLY A 52 0.84 9.48 -4.13
C GLY A 52 1.77 10.38 -4.93
N PRO A 53 1.70 11.70 -4.71
CA PRO A 53 2.50 12.64 -5.50
C PRO A 53 3.99 12.58 -5.21
N LYS A 54 4.39 12.07 -4.04
CA LYS A 54 5.81 12.02 -3.67
C LYS A 54 6.42 10.63 -3.83
N GLY A 55 5.60 9.59 -3.94
CA GLY A 55 6.09 8.23 -4.04
C GLY A 55 6.46 7.85 -5.46
N ASP A 56 7.36 6.90 -5.59
CA ASP A 56 7.81 6.40 -6.88
C ASP A 56 7.65 4.89 -6.97
N HIS A 57 8.15 4.18 -5.96
CA HIS A 57 8.05 2.73 -5.91
C HIS A 57 8.03 2.28 -4.45
N VAL A 58 8.16 0.99 -4.21
CA VAL A 58 8.13 0.45 -2.86
C VAL A 58 9.31 -0.46 -2.61
N HIS A 59 9.67 -0.58 -1.35
CA HIS A 59 10.65 -1.56 -0.88
C HIS A 59 9.97 -2.52 0.08
N LEU A 60 10.34 -3.78 -0.01
CA LEU A 60 9.92 -4.81 0.92
C LEU A 60 10.95 -4.94 2.02
N TYR A 61 10.49 -5.00 3.26
CA TYR A 61 11.32 -5.20 4.43
C TYR A 61 10.87 -6.46 5.15
N VAL A 62 11.84 -7.24 5.58
CA VAL A 62 11.61 -8.43 6.42
C VAL A 62 12.36 -8.18 7.72
N ASP A 63 11.63 -8.11 8.84
CA ASP A 63 12.21 -7.83 10.15
C ASP A 63 13.09 -6.58 10.15
N ASP A 64 12.57 -5.51 9.54
CA ASP A 64 13.22 -4.21 9.42
C ASP A 64 14.47 -4.17 8.52
N ALA A 65 14.78 -5.25 7.83
CA ALA A 65 15.86 -5.28 6.86
C ALA A 65 15.30 -5.22 5.45
N GLU A 66 15.84 -4.33 4.62
CA GLU A 66 15.41 -4.24 3.23
C GLU A 66 15.68 -5.57 2.52
N SER A 67 14.66 -6.09 1.87
CA SER A 67 14.71 -7.39 1.22
C SER A 67 14.59 -7.29 -0.31
N ALA A 68 13.81 -6.36 -0.80
CA ALA A 68 13.60 -6.23 -2.24
C ALA A 68 13.14 -4.83 -2.62
N ILE A 69 13.49 -4.44 -3.83
CA ILE A 69 13.01 -3.22 -4.47
C ILE A 69 11.91 -3.65 -5.43
N LEU A 70 10.72 -3.08 -5.27
CA LEU A 70 9.55 -3.48 -6.05
C LEU A 70 9.10 -2.31 -6.91
N ARG A 71 9.27 -2.45 -8.21
CA ARG A 71 8.92 -1.38 -9.15
C ARG A 71 7.47 -1.44 -9.60
N GLN A 72 6.85 -2.61 -9.47
CA GLN A 72 5.42 -2.73 -9.76
C GLN A 72 4.62 -2.26 -8.54
N LEU A 73 3.60 -1.45 -8.80
CA LEU A 73 2.77 -0.91 -7.73
C LEU A 73 1.66 -1.86 -7.33
N LYS A 74 1.44 -2.92 -8.08
CA LYS A 74 0.42 -3.93 -7.79
C LYS A 74 0.91 -5.26 -8.30
N GLY A 75 0.80 -6.28 -7.46
CA GLY A 75 1.23 -7.61 -7.84
C GLY A 75 1.64 -8.42 -6.63
N SER A 76 2.60 -9.29 -6.84
CA SER A 76 3.11 -10.11 -5.75
C SER A 76 4.61 -10.27 -5.86
N THR A 77 5.22 -10.54 -4.73
CA THR A 77 6.63 -10.84 -4.62
C THR A 77 6.80 -12.02 -3.68
N THR A 78 7.96 -12.62 -3.67
CA THR A 78 8.23 -13.81 -2.87
C THR A 78 9.33 -13.50 -1.87
N VAL A 79 9.10 -13.90 -0.62
CA VAL A 79 10.08 -13.82 0.46
C VAL A 79 10.64 -15.21 0.65
N ASP A 80 11.96 -15.33 0.73
CA ASP A 80 12.59 -16.63 1.00
C ASP A 80 12.04 -17.22 2.29
N ALA A 81 12.12 -18.54 2.42
CA ALA A 81 11.62 -19.25 3.60
C ALA A 81 12.13 -18.58 4.87
N LEU A 82 11.19 -18.26 5.76
CA LEU A 82 11.48 -17.59 7.02
C LEU A 82 11.86 -18.62 8.08
N LYS A 83 12.74 -18.23 8.97
CA LYS A 83 13.06 -19.11 10.10
C LYS A 83 11.81 -19.29 10.97
N PRO A 84 11.64 -20.42 11.63
CA PRO A 84 10.49 -20.59 12.52
C PRO A 84 10.42 -19.46 13.54
N GLY A 85 9.20 -19.00 13.79
CA GLY A 85 8.95 -17.94 14.75
C GLY A 85 8.29 -16.72 14.12
N PRO A 86 8.13 -15.64 14.89
CA PRO A 86 7.46 -14.43 14.43
C PRO A 86 8.34 -13.59 13.54
N HIS A 87 7.70 -12.98 12.53
CA HIS A 87 8.36 -12.06 11.60
C HIS A 87 7.44 -10.91 11.24
N THR A 88 8.01 -9.79 10.85
CA THR A 88 7.26 -8.65 10.36
C THR A 88 7.63 -8.39 8.90
N LEU A 89 6.63 -8.30 8.04
CA LEU A 89 6.80 -8.01 6.63
C LEU A 89 6.20 -6.64 6.37
N CYS A 90 6.99 -5.72 5.85
CA CYS A 90 6.54 -4.35 5.57
C CYS A 90 6.77 -3.99 4.12
N ILE A 91 5.87 -3.19 3.58
CA ILE A 91 6.06 -2.56 2.28
C ILE A 91 6.03 -1.06 2.53
N LYS A 92 7.10 -0.38 2.15
CA LYS A 92 7.25 1.06 2.37
C LYS A 92 7.34 1.78 1.04
N VAL A 93 6.57 2.86 0.92
CA VAL A 93 6.65 3.73 -0.26
C VAL A 93 7.91 4.58 -0.15
N VAL A 94 8.64 4.64 -1.25
CA VAL A 94 9.86 5.44 -1.33
C VAL A 94 9.77 6.39 -2.51
N ASP A 95 10.57 7.47 -2.47
CA ASP A 95 10.69 8.39 -3.58
C ASP A 95 11.72 7.87 -4.61
N LYS A 96 12.02 8.67 -5.61
CA LYS A 96 12.96 8.27 -6.66
C LYS A 96 14.37 8.02 -6.13
N ASN A 97 14.69 8.58 -4.98
CA ASN A 97 16.01 8.42 -4.35
C ASN A 97 16.02 7.28 -3.34
N HIS A 98 14.99 6.43 -3.35
CA HIS A 98 14.84 5.31 -2.43
C HIS A 98 14.68 5.75 -0.97
N THR A 99 14.20 6.97 -0.74
CA THR A 99 13.96 7.47 0.61
C THR A 99 12.51 7.24 0.99
N PRO A 100 12.25 6.59 2.14
CA PRO A 100 10.86 6.39 2.59
C PRO A 100 10.16 7.74 2.80
N ILE A 101 8.89 7.78 2.41
CA ILE A 101 8.08 9.00 2.54
C ILE A 101 7.13 8.96 3.73
N GLY A 102 7.26 7.96 4.60
CA GLY A 102 6.43 7.85 5.80
C GLY A 102 5.13 7.10 5.60
N VAL A 103 4.96 6.43 4.47
CA VAL A 103 3.74 5.65 4.18
C VAL A 103 4.14 4.20 3.98
N ASP A 104 3.57 3.32 4.79
CA ASP A 104 3.89 1.90 4.74
C ASP A 104 2.75 1.05 5.30
N LYS A 105 2.89 -0.24 5.14
CA LYS A 105 2.00 -1.21 5.73
C LYS A 105 2.83 -2.42 6.14
N CYS A 106 2.55 -2.92 7.34
CA CYS A 106 3.23 -4.10 7.85
C CYS A 106 2.20 -5.16 8.24
N VAL A 107 2.59 -6.41 8.10
CA VAL A 107 1.83 -7.53 8.64
C VAL A 107 2.77 -8.37 9.47
N LYS A 108 2.24 -8.97 10.53
CA LYS A 108 2.98 -9.89 11.38
C LYS A 108 2.56 -11.30 11.02
N VAL A 109 3.54 -12.18 10.87
CA VAL A 109 3.30 -13.58 10.55
C VAL A 109 4.12 -14.46 11.47
N THR A 110 3.73 -15.71 11.58
CA THR A 110 4.51 -16.71 12.30
C THR A 110 4.85 -17.82 11.33
N ALA A 111 6.14 -18.11 11.16
CA ALA A 111 6.59 -19.19 10.31
C ALA A 111 6.67 -20.48 11.15
N GLY A 112 6.06 -21.54 10.63
CA GLY A 112 6.04 -22.79 11.37
C GLY A 112 5.50 -23.95 10.60
#